data_fed96329a6174c10dc5a16d7e07f50ba
#
_entry.id   fed96329a6174c10dc5a16d7e07f50ba
#
_cell.length_a   1.000
_cell.length_b   1.000
_cell.length_c   1.000
_cell.angle_alpha   90.00
_cell.angle_beta   90.00
_cell.angle_gamma   90.00
#
_symmetry.space_group_name_H-M   'P 1'
#
loop_
_entity.id
_entity.type
_entity.pdbx_description
1 polymer ?
#
loop_
_entity_poly.entity_id
_entity_poly.type
_entity_poly.pdbx_seq_one_letter_code
_entity_poly.pdbx_strand_id
1 'polypeptide(L)'
;LGTTTVECKSGYGLNKESELKSLKVIDEVNQSHDIDLIATFMGAHAFPPEFKDKHADYVDLICDDMIPEVEKQGIAIFNDVFCENGYFTLEQTRRILNTGRKHGLVPRIHADEFEDSGAAELAGETNSISADHLMAVSEKGIQAMIENNVIATLLPGTTFFLGKSTYAPYKKFKKAGVDVALATDY
;
A
#
# COMPACT_ATOMS: atom_id res chain seq x y z
N LEU A 1 15.62 -18.90 3.60
CA LEU A 1 16.27 -17.95 2.72
C LEU A 1 16.82 -16.70 3.45
N GLY A 2 16.74 -16.64 4.80
CA GLY A 2 17.30 -15.58 5.60
C GLY A 2 16.35 -14.40 5.89
N THR A 3 15.08 -14.51 5.54
CA THR A 3 14.07 -13.51 5.91
C THR A 3 13.77 -13.62 7.39
N THR A 4 13.90 -12.52 8.12
CA THR A 4 13.66 -12.44 9.56
C THR A 4 12.45 -11.58 9.89
N THR A 5 12.05 -10.69 8.99
CA THR A 5 10.91 -9.80 9.13
C THR A 5 10.12 -9.75 7.82
N VAL A 6 8.80 -9.86 7.89
CA VAL A 6 7.90 -9.84 6.73
C VAL A 6 6.78 -8.84 7.00
N GLU A 7 6.52 -7.97 6.05
CA GLU A 7 5.27 -7.22 6.02
C GLU A 7 4.16 -8.09 5.46
N CYS A 8 3.05 -8.18 6.17
CA CYS A 8 1.86 -8.92 5.77
C CYS A 8 0.68 -7.98 5.63
N LYS A 9 0.08 -7.94 4.43
CA LYS A 9 -1.07 -7.08 4.14
C LYS A 9 -2.37 -7.87 4.26
N SER A 10 -3.42 -7.23 4.79
CA SER A 10 -4.81 -7.64 4.55
C SER A 10 -5.20 -7.31 3.09
N GLY A 11 -6.48 -7.15 2.76
CA GLY A 11 -6.87 -6.59 1.45
C GLY A 11 -7.56 -7.56 0.50
N TYR A 12 -7.81 -8.78 0.93
CA TYR A 12 -8.56 -9.77 0.16
C TYR A 12 -9.96 -10.05 0.73
N GLY A 13 -10.25 -9.57 1.95
CA GLY A 13 -11.56 -9.70 2.57
C GLY A 13 -12.56 -8.68 2.08
N LEU A 14 -12.11 -7.46 1.83
CA LEU A 14 -12.85 -6.31 1.29
C LEU A 14 -14.14 -5.97 2.07
N ASN A 15 -14.20 -6.40 3.33
CA ASN A 15 -15.23 -6.03 4.30
C ASN A 15 -14.63 -6.00 5.71
N LYS A 16 -15.28 -5.29 6.61
CA LYS A 16 -14.74 -5.06 7.97
C LYS A 16 -14.35 -6.35 8.70
N GLU A 17 -15.25 -7.32 8.74
CA GLU A 17 -15.04 -8.57 9.50
C GLU A 17 -13.84 -9.35 8.97
N SER A 18 -13.74 -9.52 7.66
CA SER A 18 -12.67 -10.29 7.01
C SER A 18 -11.32 -9.59 7.10
N GLU A 19 -11.28 -8.26 6.96
CA GLU A 19 -10.06 -7.47 7.08
C GLU A 19 -9.50 -7.53 8.50
N LEU A 20 -10.36 -7.29 9.53
CA LEU A 20 -9.96 -7.41 10.93
C LEU A 20 -9.52 -8.82 11.31
N LYS A 21 -10.19 -9.85 10.75
CA LYS A 21 -9.80 -11.25 10.93
C LYS A 21 -8.43 -11.54 10.34
N SER A 22 -8.14 -11.01 9.14
CA SER A 22 -6.82 -11.17 8.51
C SER A 22 -5.71 -10.57 9.37
N LEU A 23 -5.90 -9.35 9.88
CA LEU A 23 -4.95 -8.71 10.79
C LEU A 23 -4.76 -9.51 12.08
N LYS A 24 -5.86 -10.04 12.65
CA LYS A 24 -5.78 -10.89 13.85
C LYS A 24 -4.98 -12.17 13.61
N VAL A 25 -5.15 -12.83 12.47
CA VAL A 25 -4.38 -14.02 12.09
C VAL A 25 -2.88 -13.70 11.97
N ILE A 26 -2.53 -12.55 11.37
CA ILE A 26 -1.13 -12.10 11.29
C ILE A 26 -0.54 -11.96 12.69
N ASP A 27 -1.26 -11.33 13.63
CA ASP A 27 -0.80 -11.17 15.02
C ASP A 27 -0.65 -12.52 15.75
N GLU A 28 -1.63 -13.42 15.63
CA GLU A 28 -1.57 -14.75 16.23
C GLU A 28 -0.37 -15.57 15.72
N VAL A 29 -0.07 -15.49 14.41
CA VAL A 29 1.11 -16.14 13.82
C VAL A 29 2.39 -15.47 14.32
N ASN A 30 2.43 -14.14 14.37
CA ASN A 30 3.58 -13.38 14.87
C ASN A 30 3.96 -13.75 16.31
N GLN A 31 2.96 -14.06 17.15
CA GLN A 31 3.20 -14.50 18.54
C GLN A 31 3.74 -15.93 18.65
N SER A 32 3.61 -16.75 17.61
CA SER A 32 3.96 -18.17 17.64
C SER A 32 5.08 -18.57 16.68
N HIS A 33 5.59 -17.65 15.88
CA HIS A 33 6.62 -17.91 14.86
C HIS A 33 7.89 -17.10 15.12
N ASP A 34 9.03 -17.64 14.67
CA ASP A 34 10.35 -16.99 14.85
C ASP A 34 10.60 -15.79 13.91
N ILE A 35 9.75 -15.59 12.90
CA ILE A 35 9.83 -14.45 11.97
C ILE A 35 8.92 -13.35 12.47
N ASP A 36 9.42 -12.13 12.54
CA ASP A 36 8.61 -10.96 12.87
C ASP A 36 7.64 -10.64 11.72
N LEU A 37 6.34 -10.57 12.01
CA LEU A 37 5.29 -10.21 11.06
C LEU A 37 4.77 -8.80 11.37
N ILE A 38 4.88 -7.91 10.40
CA ILE A 38 4.39 -6.54 10.50
C ILE A 38 3.09 -6.41 9.72
N ALA A 39 2.01 -6.10 10.42
CA ALA A 39 0.68 -6.05 9.81
C ALA A 39 0.40 -4.71 9.12
N THR A 40 -0.13 -4.78 7.91
CA THR A 40 -0.60 -3.64 7.11
C THR A 40 -2.09 -3.83 6.82
N PHE A 41 -2.89 -2.81 7.17
CA PHE A 41 -4.28 -2.75 6.74
C PHE A 41 -4.37 -2.28 5.29
N MET A 42 -5.01 -3.06 4.43
CA MET A 42 -5.17 -2.76 3.01
C MET A 42 -6.62 -2.99 2.53
N GLY A 43 -7.62 -2.57 3.30
CA GLY A 43 -9.03 -2.64 2.87
C GLY A 43 -9.32 -1.92 1.56
N ALA A 44 -8.44 -1.02 1.16
CA ALA A 44 -8.47 -0.31 -0.13
C ALA A 44 -7.63 -1.02 -1.21
N HIS A 45 -7.74 -2.34 -1.34
CA HIS A 45 -7.06 -3.11 -2.38
C HIS A 45 -7.87 -3.22 -3.67
N ALA A 46 -9.18 -3.42 -3.56
CA ALA A 46 -10.11 -3.46 -4.69
C ALA A 46 -11.51 -3.02 -4.24
N PHE A 47 -12.41 -2.79 -5.19
CA PHE A 47 -13.83 -2.62 -4.89
C PHE A 47 -14.53 -3.97 -4.92
N PRO A 48 -15.21 -4.40 -3.83
CA PRO A 48 -15.96 -5.65 -3.85
C PRO A 48 -17.21 -5.53 -4.76
N PRO A 49 -17.73 -6.65 -5.28
CA PRO A 49 -18.81 -6.64 -6.27
C PRO A 49 -20.04 -5.83 -5.87
N GLU A 50 -20.41 -5.80 -4.60
CA GLU A 50 -21.54 -5.06 -4.04
C GLU A 50 -21.37 -3.54 -4.07
N PHE A 51 -20.13 -3.07 -4.23
CA PHE A 51 -19.79 -1.65 -4.35
C PHE A 51 -19.31 -1.25 -5.76
N LYS A 52 -19.45 -2.11 -6.76
CA LYS A 52 -18.98 -1.87 -8.14
C LYS A 52 -19.43 -0.52 -8.72
N ASP A 53 -20.66 -0.10 -8.42
CA ASP A 53 -21.23 1.17 -8.89
C ASP A 53 -21.38 2.19 -7.74
N LYS A 54 -20.75 1.95 -6.59
CA LYS A 54 -20.86 2.74 -5.35
C LYS A 54 -19.49 2.95 -4.70
N HIS A 55 -18.50 3.35 -5.48
CA HIS A 55 -17.13 3.50 -5.01
C HIS A 55 -17.01 4.46 -3.82
N ALA A 56 -17.81 5.55 -3.82
CA ALA A 56 -17.81 6.51 -2.71
C ALA A 56 -18.29 5.86 -1.40
N ASP A 57 -19.35 5.06 -1.45
CA ASP A 57 -19.90 4.36 -0.27
C ASP A 57 -18.86 3.38 0.32
N TYR A 58 -18.05 2.72 -0.53
CA TYR A 58 -16.98 1.84 -0.06
C TYR A 58 -15.84 2.63 0.59
N VAL A 59 -15.47 3.77 0.03
CA VAL A 59 -14.48 4.68 0.66
C VAL A 59 -15.00 5.20 2.00
N ASP A 60 -16.29 5.52 2.11
CA ASP A 60 -16.93 5.89 3.37
C ASP A 60 -16.84 4.75 4.37
N LEU A 61 -17.16 3.50 3.97
CA LEU A 61 -17.04 2.31 4.81
C LEU A 61 -15.60 2.11 5.32
N ILE A 62 -14.60 2.28 4.46
CA ILE A 62 -13.19 2.18 4.86
C ILE A 62 -12.85 3.27 5.90
N CYS A 63 -13.20 4.52 5.61
CA CYS A 63 -12.80 5.66 6.42
C CYS A 63 -13.56 5.75 7.75
N ASP A 64 -14.86 5.49 7.72
CA ASP A 64 -15.76 5.82 8.85
C ASP A 64 -16.05 4.60 9.73
N ASP A 65 -15.77 3.38 9.25
CA ASP A 65 -16.03 2.14 10.00
C ASP A 65 -14.79 1.24 10.12
N MET A 66 -14.11 0.88 9.00
CA MET A 66 -12.99 -0.07 9.07
C MET A 66 -11.78 0.52 9.79
N ILE A 67 -11.29 1.70 9.40
CA ILE A 67 -10.09 2.33 10.00
C ILE A 67 -10.24 2.55 11.51
N PRO A 68 -11.37 3.08 12.03
CA PRO A 68 -11.58 3.18 13.47
C PRO A 68 -11.54 1.84 14.21
N GLU A 69 -12.03 0.76 13.60
CA GLU A 69 -11.96 -0.58 14.22
C GLU A 69 -10.55 -1.19 14.13
N VAL A 70 -9.79 -0.90 13.06
CA VAL A 70 -8.36 -1.26 12.94
C VAL A 70 -7.53 -0.57 14.03
N GLU A 71 -7.77 0.72 14.29
CA GLU A 71 -7.14 1.44 15.40
C GLU A 71 -7.46 0.78 16.74
N LYS A 72 -8.74 0.49 17.02
CA LYS A 72 -9.15 -0.20 18.27
C LYS A 72 -8.52 -1.58 18.42
N GLN A 73 -8.34 -2.30 17.31
CA GLN A 73 -7.69 -3.60 17.30
C GLN A 73 -6.19 -3.46 17.65
N GLY A 74 -5.52 -2.38 17.23
CA GLY A 74 -4.15 -2.04 17.60
C GLY A 74 -3.07 -2.98 17.05
N ILE A 75 -3.36 -3.70 15.96
CA ILE A 75 -2.45 -4.67 15.33
C ILE A 75 -1.70 -4.06 14.15
N ALA A 76 -2.42 -3.43 13.22
CA ALA A 76 -1.82 -2.85 12.02
C ALA A 76 -0.98 -1.60 12.35
N ILE A 77 0.20 -1.52 11.76
CA ILE A 77 1.08 -0.35 11.82
C ILE A 77 0.86 0.54 10.61
N PHE A 78 0.64 -0.06 9.46
CA PHE A 78 0.51 0.63 8.19
C PHE A 78 -0.92 0.60 7.65
N ASN A 79 -1.25 1.62 6.85
CA ASN A 79 -2.44 1.69 6.00
C ASN A 79 -1.98 1.85 4.55
N ASP A 80 -2.41 0.94 3.68
CA ASP A 80 -2.02 0.89 2.28
C ASP A 80 -3.23 0.99 1.35
N VAL A 81 -3.05 1.59 0.18
CA VAL A 81 -4.10 1.80 -0.83
C VAL A 81 -3.56 1.47 -2.21
N PHE A 82 -4.33 0.73 -3.01
CA PHE A 82 -4.02 0.49 -4.41
C PHE A 82 -4.48 1.67 -5.27
N CYS A 83 -3.59 2.64 -5.45
CA CYS A 83 -3.83 3.84 -6.22
C CYS A 83 -3.44 3.63 -7.69
N GLU A 84 -4.41 3.24 -8.51
CA GLU A 84 -4.18 2.95 -9.93
C GLU A 84 -5.45 3.22 -10.74
N ASN A 85 -5.30 3.42 -12.04
CA ASN A 85 -6.45 3.57 -12.94
C ASN A 85 -7.32 2.30 -12.93
N GLY A 86 -8.62 2.48 -12.70
CA GLY A 86 -9.57 1.37 -12.51
C GLY A 86 -9.69 0.85 -11.08
N TYR A 87 -8.85 1.32 -10.17
CA TYR A 87 -8.89 1.07 -8.72
C TYR A 87 -9.20 2.36 -7.96
N PHE A 88 -8.45 2.71 -6.92
CA PHE A 88 -8.69 3.93 -6.15
C PHE A 88 -8.06 5.15 -6.82
N THR A 89 -8.84 6.21 -6.96
CA THR A 89 -8.38 7.50 -7.50
C THR A 89 -7.46 8.21 -6.51
N LEU A 90 -6.69 9.21 -7.00
CA LEU A 90 -5.84 10.05 -6.15
C LEU A 90 -6.61 10.70 -4.99
N GLU A 91 -7.84 11.18 -5.25
CA GLU A 91 -8.68 11.81 -4.22
C GLU A 91 -9.13 10.82 -3.15
N GLN A 92 -9.61 9.65 -3.56
CA GLN A 92 -10.02 8.56 -2.67
C GLN A 92 -8.83 8.07 -1.84
N THR A 93 -7.68 7.86 -2.48
CA THR A 93 -6.44 7.44 -1.83
C THR A 93 -5.99 8.46 -0.79
N ARG A 94 -5.96 9.76 -1.15
CA ARG A 94 -5.62 10.85 -0.23
C ARG A 94 -6.53 10.85 1.00
N ARG A 95 -7.84 10.67 0.80
CA ARG A 95 -8.81 10.61 1.91
C ARG A 95 -8.54 9.43 2.84
N ILE A 96 -8.35 8.23 2.28
CA ILE A 96 -8.13 7.00 3.05
C ILE A 96 -6.82 7.09 3.84
N LEU A 97 -5.71 7.48 3.20
CA LEU A 97 -4.40 7.61 3.85
C LEU A 97 -4.41 8.68 4.96
N ASN A 98 -5.04 9.83 4.72
CA ASN A 98 -5.18 10.88 5.73
C ASN A 98 -6.08 10.45 6.90
N THR A 99 -7.11 9.64 6.65
CA THR A 99 -7.92 9.05 7.71
C THR A 99 -7.10 8.06 8.52
N GLY A 100 -6.39 7.13 7.88
CA GLY A 100 -5.51 6.19 8.56
C GLY A 100 -4.49 6.90 9.47
N ARG A 101 -3.88 7.98 8.98
CA ARG A 101 -2.94 8.79 9.78
C ARG A 101 -3.57 9.40 11.02
N LYS A 102 -4.81 9.90 10.94
CA LYS A 102 -5.52 10.44 12.11
C LYS A 102 -5.78 9.36 13.18
N HIS A 103 -5.84 8.10 12.76
CA HIS A 103 -6.01 6.92 13.60
C HIS A 103 -4.67 6.21 13.90
N GLY A 104 -3.53 6.89 13.74
CA GLY A 104 -2.21 6.41 14.12
C GLY A 104 -1.54 5.43 13.15
N LEU A 105 -2.13 5.17 11.97
CA LEU A 105 -1.55 4.32 10.95
C LEU A 105 -0.56 5.09 10.06
N VAL A 106 0.53 4.47 9.69
CA VAL A 106 1.54 5.04 8.80
C VAL A 106 1.15 4.76 7.33
N PRO A 107 1.07 5.79 6.46
CA PRO A 107 0.67 5.61 5.07
C PRO A 107 1.69 4.83 4.24
N ARG A 108 1.20 3.95 3.38
CA ARG A 108 1.88 3.29 2.27
C ARG A 108 0.99 3.39 1.03
N ILE A 109 1.52 3.17 -0.15
CA ILE A 109 0.75 3.26 -1.39
C ILE A 109 1.31 2.32 -2.46
N HIS A 110 0.45 1.55 -3.14
CA HIS A 110 0.76 0.95 -4.43
C HIS A 110 0.62 2.05 -5.48
N ALA A 111 1.68 2.31 -6.23
CA ALA A 111 1.78 3.51 -7.06
C ALA A 111 2.34 3.19 -8.44
N ASP A 112 1.67 3.74 -9.47
CA ASP A 112 2.17 3.76 -10.84
C ASP A 112 2.66 2.38 -11.32
N GLU A 113 1.87 1.33 -10.97
CA GLU A 113 2.19 -0.05 -11.35
C GLU A 113 1.99 -0.26 -12.85
N PHE A 114 0.88 0.20 -13.39
CA PHE A 114 0.52 -0.01 -14.79
C PHE A 114 0.65 1.26 -15.63
N GLU A 115 0.30 2.41 -15.05
CA GLU A 115 0.31 3.72 -15.71
C GLU A 115 0.85 4.79 -14.75
N ASP A 116 1.41 5.88 -15.32
CA ASP A 116 1.73 7.08 -14.54
C ASP A 116 0.44 7.80 -14.15
N SER A 117 -0.09 7.45 -13.00
CA SER A 117 -1.33 7.99 -12.45
C SER A 117 -1.09 9.21 -11.54
N GLY A 118 0.17 9.55 -11.23
CA GLY A 118 0.55 10.54 -10.23
C GLY A 118 0.51 10.00 -8.80
N ALA A 119 0.44 8.68 -8.63
CA ALA A 119 0.37 8.04 -7.32
C ALA A 119 1.69 8.18 -6.53
N ALA A 120 2.84 8.18 -7.21
CA ALA A 120 4.14 8.46 -6.58
C ALA A 120 4.24 9.93 -6.10
N GLU A 121 3.66 10.88 -6.82
CA GLU A 121 3.55 12.27 -6.37
C GLU A 121 2.68 12.36 -5.12
N LEU A 122 1.54 11.66 -5.11
CA LEU A 122 0.65 11.57 -3.95
C LEU A 122 1.33 10.91 -2.75
N ALA A 123 2.21 9.92 -2.95
CA ALA A 123 3.01 9.34 -1.88
C ALA A 123 3.82 10.41 -1.14
N GLY A 124 4.44 11.33 -1.89
CA GLY A 124 5.13 12.49 -1.31
C GLY A 124 4.17 13.41 -0.54
N GLU A 125 3.05 13.82 -1.15
CA GLU A 125 2.05 14.71 -0.52
C GLU A 125 1.48 14.14 0.78
N THR A 126 1.25 12.83 0.82
CA THR A 126 0.70 12.13 1.99
C THR A 126 1.77 11.73 2.99
N ASN A 127 3.06 12.05 2.76
CA ASN A 127 4.21 11.57 3.53
C ASN A 127 4.12 10.05 3.78
N SER A 128 3.82 9.30 2.73
CA SER A 128 3.85 7.85 2.77
C SER A 128 5.28 7.36 3.02
N ILE A 129 5.43 6.32 3.85
CA ILE A 129 6.77 5.80 4.13
C ILE A 129 7.37 5.09 2.92
N SER A 130 6.52 4.47 2.09
CA SER A 130 6.93 3.84 0.83
C SER A 130 5.88 3.99 -0.25
N ALA A 131 6.35 3.87 -1.49
CA ALA A 131 5.55 3.65 -2.68
C ALA A 131 6.01 2.34 -3.33
N ASP A 132 5.07 1.46 -3.62
CA ASP A 132 5.34 0.09 -4.07
C ASP A 132 5.07 -0.02 -5.59
N HIS A 133 5.77 -0.94 -6.30
CA HIS A 133 5.79 -1.20 -7.75
C HIS A 133 6.54 -0.18 -8.58
N LEU A 134 5.99 0.98 -8.86
CA LEU A 134 6.64 2.12 -9.54
C LEU A 134 7.15 1.83 -10.96
N MET A 135 6.52 0.89 -11.69
CA MET A 135 6.96 0.51 -13.05
C MET A 135 6.76 1.64 -14.06
N ALA A 136 5.72 2.45 -13.86
CA ALA A 136 5.37 3.56 -14.76
C ALA A 136 5.68 4.95 -14.17
N VAL A 137 6.41 5.03 -13.07
CA VAL A 137 6.66 6.28 -12.35
C VAL A 137 7.31 7.36 -13.22
N SER A 138 6.79 8.59 -13.12
CA SER A 138 7.34 9.78 -13.78
C SER A 138 8.56 10.38 -13.06
N GLU A 139 9.28 11.27 -13.75
CA GLU A 139 10.36 12.06 -13.13
C GLU A 139 9.81 12.96 -11.99
N LYS A 140 8.57 13.44 -12.11
CA LYS A 140 7.91 14.23 -11.04
C LYS A 140 7.62 13.37 -9.83
N GLY A 141 7.13 12.14 -10.03
CA GLY A 141 6.92 11.18 -8.95
C GLY A 141 8.23 10.89 -8.21
N ILE A 142 9.33 10.62 -8.95
CA ILE A 142 10.65 10.41 -8.35
C ILE A 142 11.08 11.65 -7.55
N GLN A 143 10.89 12.86 -8.07
CA GLN A 143 11.23 14.09 -7.38
C GLN A 143 10.44 14.26 -6.08
N ALA A 144 9.13 14.03 -6.11
CA ALA A 144 8.27 14.09 -4.92
C ALA A 144 8.68 13.06 -3.85
N MET A 145 9.08 11.86 -4.27
CA MET A 145 9.58 10.83 -3.35
C MET A 145 10.87 11.27 -2.64
N ILE A 146 11.82 11.90 -3.34
CA ILE A 146 13.06 12.40 -2.74
C ILE A 146 12.74 13.50 -1.71
N GLU A 147 11.95 14.48 -2.10
CA GLU A 147 11.62 15.64 -1.28
C GLU A 147 10.94 15.24 0.04
N ASN A 148 10.26 14.09 0.05
CA ASN A 148 9.50 13.61 1.20
C ASN A 148 10.06 12.31 1.82
N ASN A 149 11.26 11.86 1.41
CA ASN A 149 11.93 10.66 1.90
C ASN A 149 11.07 9.39 1.75
N VAL A 150 10.33 9.26 0.65
CA VAL A 150 9.54 8.06 0.35
C VAL A 150 10.44 6.97 -0.19
N ILE A 151 10.37 5.78 0.38
CA ILE A 151 11.13 4.60 -0.06
C ILE A 151 10.46 3.99 -1.30
N ALA A 152 11.25 3.66 -2.32
CA ALA A 152 10.77 2.90 -3.47
C ALA A 152 10.84 1.40 -3.18
N THR A 153 9.71 0.73 -3.01
CA THR A 153 9.66 -0.73 -2.87
C THR A 153 9.44 -1.35 -4.24
N LEU A 154 10.46 -2.01 -4.78
CA LEU A 154 10.41 -2.61 -6.12
C LEU A 154 10.06 -4.08 -6.05
N LEU A 155 9.19 -4.53 -6.94
CA LEU A 155 8.64 -5.89 -6.97
C LEU A 155 8.92 -6.57 -8.33
N PRO A 156 10.19 -6.88 -8.65
CA PRO A 156 10.55 -7.43 -9.95
C PRO A 156 9.95 -8.83 -10.21
N GLY A 157 9.64 -9.57 -9.15
CA GLY A 157 8.93 -10.85 -9.24
C GLY A 157 7.53 -10.70 -9.81
N THR A 158 6.79 -9.70 -9.36
CA THR A 158 5.45 -9.36 -9.87
C THR A 158 5.50 -8.96 -11.33
N THR A 159 6.43 -8.08 -11.71
CA THR A 159 6.65 -7.67 -13.11
C THR A 159 6.86 -8.89 -14.01
N PHE A 160 7.71 -9.84 -13.58
CA PHE A 160 7.95 -11.09 -14.30
C PHE A 160 6.70 -11.98 -14.37
N PHE A 161 6.01 -12.18 -13.24
CA PHE A 161 4.79 -12.99 -13.15
C PHE A 161 3.68 -12.48 -14.07
N LEU A 162 3.51 -11.16 -14.15
CA LEU A 162 2.54 -10.48 -15.03
C LEU A 162 2.96 -10.50 -16.52
N GLY A 163 4.11 -11.07 -16.87
CA GLY A 163 4.62 -11.11 -18.24
C GLY A 163 4.96 -9.72 -18.81
N LYS A 164 5.24 -8.75 -17.94
CA LYS A 164 5.60 -7.39 -18.35
C LYS A 164 7.09 -7.32 -18.71
N SER A 165 7.43 -6.51 -19.71
CA SER A 165 8.81 -6.27 -20.14
C SER A 165 9.43 -5.01 -19.52
N THR A 166 8.60 -4.11 -18.97
CA THR A 166 9.05 -2.87 -18.36
C THR A 166 9.12 -3.05 -16.85
N TYR A 167 10.30 -2.91 -16.30
CA TYR A 167 10.57 -2.96 -14.86
C TYR A 167 10.68 -1.54 -14.28
N ALA A 168 10.45 -1.42 -12.98
CA ALA A 168 10.66 -0.16 -12.27
C ALA A 168 12.08 0.39 -12.52
N PRO A 169 12.24 1.71 -12.71
CA PRO A 169 13.48 2.30 -13.21
C PRO A 169 14.54 2.46 -12.11
N TYR A 170 15.02 1.36 -11.53
CA TYR A 170 16.00 1.32 -10.43
C TYR A 170 17.18 2.29 -10.61
N LYS A 171 17.73 2.39 -11.85
CA LYS A 171 18.87 3.28 -12.12
C LYS A 171 18.51 4.75 -11.92
N LYS A 172 17.25 5.13 -12.20
CA LYS A 172 16.76 6.50 -11.98
C LYS A 172 16.65 6.79 -10.49
N PHE A 173 16.04 5.89 -9.71
CA PHE A 173 15.95 6.02 -8.24
C PHE A 173 17.32 6.17 -7.61
N LYS A 174 18.25 5.26 -7.94
CA LYS A 174 19.63 5.32 -7.42
C LYS A 174 20.33 6.63 -7.77
N LYS A 175 20.23 7.10 -9.03
CA LYS A 175 20.83 8.36 -9.46
C LYS A 175 20.22 9.56 -8.74
N ALA A 176 18.94 9.51 -8.46
CA ALA A 176 18.20 10.57 -7.81
C ALA A 176 18.41 10.58 -6.28
N GLY A 177 18.91 9.48 -5.69
CA GLY A 177 19.12 9.36 -4.25
C GLY A 177 17.91 8.85 -3.48
N VAL A 178 16.94 8.23 -4.17
CA VAL A 178 15.80 7.57 -3.52
C VAL A 178 16.27 6.26 -2.89
N ASP A 179 15.91 6.02 -1.65
CA ASP A 179 16.13 4.74 -0.99
C ASP A 179 15.25 3.65 -1.63
N VAL A 180 15.85 2.47 -1.85
CA VAL A 180 15.19 1.37 -2.55
C VAL A 180 15.18 0.12 -1.68
N ALA A 181 14.00 -0.49 -1.58
CA ALA A 181 13.78 -1.82 -1.01
C ALA A 181 13.31 -2.81 -2.10
N LEU A 182 13.42 -4.10 -1.83
CA LEU A 182 12.90 -5.17 -2.68
C LEU A 182 11.86 -5.97 -1.91
N ALA A 183 10.77 -6.34 -2.58
CA ALA A 183 9.73 -7.20 -2.04
C ALA A 183 9.30 -8.25 -3.07
N THR A 184 8.55 -9.25 -2.62
CA THR A 184 8.15 -10.40 -3.42
C THR A 184 6.75 -10.29 -3.99
N ASP A 185 5.87 -9.61 -3.31
CA ASP A 185 4.42 -9.56 -3.61
C ASP A 185 3.74 -10.95 -3.51
N TYR A 186 4.25 -11.79 -2.61
CA TYR A 186 3.79 -13.17 -2.43
C TYR A 186 2.91 -13.28 -1.19
#